data_a15cb0ec17d05a616ac5a76c40ae800c
#
_entry.id   a15cb0ec17d05a616ac5a76c40ae800c
#
_cell.length_a   1.000
_cell.length_b   1.000
_cell.length_c   1.000
_cell.angle_alpha   90.00
_cell.angle_beta   90.00
_cell.angle_gamma   90.00
#
_symmetry.space_group_name_H-M   'P 1'
#
loop_
_entity.id
_entity.type
_entity.pdbx_description
1 polymer ?
#
loop_
_entity_poly.entity_id
_entity_poly.type
_entity_poly.pdbx_seq_one_letter_code
_entity_poly.pdbx_strand_id
1 'polypeptide(L)'
;MNIKAKEFLEELEIDINPKSKMETLETGQWQMIEIAKAVSQEAKILIMDEPTAALTDEETQNLFKLIRRLKNKNISIIYISHRMDEIYEICDKITVLRNGKYIITSEVSSISMEKLVEEVVGKEMESFFEWEEREIADENDNVLEVKNLSSGSNVKDVSFDLRRGEILGIAGLMGSGRSETVRSIFGIDSKNSGEIITKAI
;
A
#
# COMPACT_ATOMS: atom_id res chain seq x y z
N MET A 1 -18.44 -5.04 -30.26
CA MET A 1 -18.07 -5.21 -28.85
C MET A 1 -17.08 -4.12 -28.40
N ASN A 2 -16.01 -3.87 -29.13
CA ASN A 2 -15.00 -2.88 -28.74
C ASN A 2 -15.46 -1.40 -28.70
N ILE A 3 -16.46 -1.00 -29.51
CA ILE A 3 -16.98 0.37 -29.52
C ILE A 3 -17.68 0.68 -28.21
N LYS A 4 -18.62 -0.19 -27.78
CA LYS A 4 -19.30 -0.02 -26.48
C LYS A 4 -18.35 -0.04 -25.28
N ALA A 5 -17.33 -0.90 -25.31
CA ALA A 5 -16.32 -0.93 -24.24
C ALA A 5 -15.51 0.37 -24.20
N LYS A 6 -15.18 0.93 -25.36
CA LYS A 6 -14.45 2.20 -25.45
C LYS A 6 -15.31 3.37 -24.89
N GLU A 7 -16.54 3.50 -25.39
CA GLU A 7 -17.48 4.51 -24.91
C GLU A 7 -17.68 4.44 -23.38
N PHE A 8 -17.77 3.22 -22.83
CA PHE A 8 -17.95 3.00 -21.40
C PHE A 8 -16.70 3.35 -20.57
N LEU A 9 -15.52 3.00 -21.04
CA LEU A 9 -14.26 3.38 -20.40
C LEU A 9 -14.06 4.91 -20.44
N GLU A 10 -14.37 5.55 -21.57
CA GLU A 10 -14.36 7.01 -21.71
C GLU A 10 -15.36 7.70 -20.77
N GLU A 11 -16.57 7.14 -20.58
CA GLU A 11 -17.57 7.64 -19.63
C GLU A 11 -17.08 7.59 -18.16
N LEU A 12 -16.27 6.60 -17.83
CA LEU A 12 -15.64 6.46 -16.52
C LEU A 12 -14.29 7.21 -16.42
N GLU A 13 -13.84 7.83 -17.53
CA GLU A 13 -12.53 8.47 -17.69
C GLU A 13 -11.35 7.53 -17.36
N ILE A 14 -11.47 6.27 -17.79
CA ILE A 14 -10.43 5.25 -17.66
C ILE A 14 -9.68 5.19 -18.99
N ASP A 15 -8.42 5.66 -18.97
CA ASP A 15 -7.56 5.67 -20.16
C ASP A 15 -6.88 4.30 -20.36
N ILE A 16 -7.65 3.32 -20.83
CA ILE A 16 -7.16 1.98 -21.16
C ILE A 16 -7.69 1.60 -22.53
N ASN A 17 -6.80 1.12 -23.39
CA ASN A 17 -7.21 0.61 -24.71
C ASN A 17 -8.07 -0.65 -24.54
N PRO A 18 -9.34 -0.67 -24.99
CA PRO A 18 -10.24 -1.81 -24.81
C PRO A 18 -9.80 -3.10 -25.54
N LYS A 19 -8.73 -3.03 -26.35
CA LYS A 19 -8.11 -4.19 -27.02
C LYS A 19 -6.89 -4.73 -26.28
N SER A 20 -6.43 -4.04 -25.23
CA SER A 20 -5.30 -4.52 -24.43
C SER A 20 -5.64 -5.87 -23.79
N LYS A 21 -4.66 -6.74 -23.72
CA LYS A 21 -4.80 -7.99 -22.99
C LYS A 21 -4.61 -7.70 -21.50
N MET A 22 -5.41 -8.32 -20.64
CA MET A 22 -5.32 -8.16 -19.19
C MET A 22 -3.90 -8.43 -18.67
N GLU A 23 -3.22 -9.42 -19.18
CA GLU A 23 -1.84 -9.80 -18.81
C GLU A 23 -0.79 -8.71 -19.06
N THR A 24 -1.11 -7.70 -19.89
CA THR A 24 -0.21 -6.57 -20.21
C THR A 24 -0.52 -5.30 -19.43
N LEU A 25 -1.55 -5.33 -18.58
CA LEU A 25 -1.98 -4.20 -17.78
C LEU A 25 -1.21 -4.15 -16.46
N GLU A 26 -0.97 -2.96 -15.95
CA GLU A 26 -0.46 -2.72 -14.61
C GLU A 26 -1.54 -3.00 -13.55
N THR A 27 -1.13 -3.19 -12.31
CA THR A 27 -2.05 -3.57 -11.22
C THR A 27 -3.19 -2.55 -11.04
N GLY A 28 -2.87 -1.25 -11.09
CA GLY A 28 -3.87 -0.18 -11.01
C GLY A 28 -4.86 -0.19 -12.17
N GLN A 29 -4.39 -0.45 -13.38
CA GLN A 29 -5.24 -0.60 -14.56
C GLN A 29 -6.16 -1.82 -14.46
N TRP A 30 -5.66 -2.91 -13.90
CA TRP A 30 -6.44 -4.11 -13.61
C TRP A 30 -7.63 -3.79 -12.70
N GLN A 31 -7.36 -3.09 -11.60
CA GLN A 31 -8.36 -2.67 -10.63
C GLN A 31 -9.46 -1.81 -11.29
N MET A 32 -9.05 -0.83 -12.12
CA MET A 32 -9.99 0.02 -12.85
C MET A 32 -10.90 -0.76 -13.79
N ILE A 33 -10.37 -1.78 -14.48
CA ILE A 33 -11.16 -2.64 -15.38
C ILE A 33 -12.14 -3.51 -14.59
N GLU A 34 -11.76 -4.05 -13.44
CA GLU A 34 -12.64 -4.84 -12.57
C GLU A 34 -13.83 -4.00 -12.08
N ILE A 35 -13.57 -2.75 -11.65
CA ILE A 35 -14.60 -1.81 -11.25
C ILE A 35 -15.51 -1.46 -12.44
N ALA A 36 -14.93 -1.13 -13.60
CA ALA A 36 -15.68 -0.85 -14.81
C ALA A 36 -16.60 -2.02 -15.21
N LYS A 37 -16.11 -3.24 -15.11
CA LYS A 37 -16.89 -4.46 -15.35
C LYS A 37 -18.09 -4.57 -14.40
N ALA A 38 -17.88 -4.37 -13.10
CA ALA A 38 -18.98 -4.40 -12.12
C ALA A 38 -20.04 -3.32 -12.41
N VAL A 39 -19.60 -2.11 -12.72
CA VAL A 39 -20.50 -1.00 -13.07
C VAL A 39 -21.26 -1.24 -14.39
N SER A 40 -20.62 -1.90 -15.38
CA SER A 40 -21.27 -2.25 -16.65
C SER A 40 -22.43 -3.23 -16.49
N GLN A 41 -22.54 -3.90 -15.36
CA GLN A 41 -23.63 -4.81 -15.00
C GLN A 41 -24.75 -4.09 -14.22
N GLU A 42 -24.79 -2.76 -14.27
CA GLU A 42 -25.79 -1.91 -13.57
C GLU A 42 -25.79 -2.13 -12.04
N ALA A 43 -24.64 -2.43 -11.47
CA ALA A 43 -24.48 -2.57 -10.03
C ALA A 43 -24.89 -1.27 -9.32
N LYS A 44 -25.78 -1.36 -8.34
CA LYS A 44 -26.20 -0.22 -7.49
C LYS A 44 -25.38 -0.13 -6.22
N ILE A 45 -24.75 -1.23 -5.83
CA ILE A 45 -23.88 -1.34 -4.67
C ILE A 45 -22.58 -1.98 -5.13
N LEU A 46 -21.46 -1.38 -4.79
CA LEU A 46 -20.12 -1.86 -5.07
C LEU A 46 -19.41 -2.13 -3.75
N ILE A 47 -18.79 -3.30 -3.62
CA ILE A 47 -17.96 -3.64 -2.46
C ILE A 47 -16.52 -3.68 -2.92
N MET A 48 -15.67 -2.89 -2.29
CA MET A 48 -14.24 -2.80 -2.54
C MET A 48 -13.49 -3.23 -1.27
N ASP A 49 -12.79 -4.34 -1.35
CA ASP A 49 -12.01 -4.90 -0.24
C ASP A 49 -10.53 -4.66 -0.50
N GLU A 50 -9.89 -3.82 0.35
CA GLU A 50 -8.49 -3.40 0.25
C GLU A 50 -8.07 -2.97 -1.17
N PRO A 51 -8.83 -2.10 -1.85
CA PRO A 51 -8.61 -1.87 -3.28
C PRO A 51 -7.30 -1.15 -3.60
N THR A 52 -6.61 -0.61 -2.61
CA THR A 52 -5.35 0.16 -2.76
C THR A 52 -4.11 -0.60 -2.31
N ALA A 53 -4.25 -1.84 -1.80
CA ALA A 53 -3.15 -2.59 -1.18
C ALA A 53 -1.91 -2.77 -2.08
N ALA A 54 -2.10 -2.81 -3.40
CA ALA A 54 -1.02 -2.99 -4.38
C ALA A 54 -0.86 -1.78 -5.33
N LEU A 55 -1.49 -0.64 -5.01
CA LEU A 55 -1.45 0.57 -5.82
C LEU A 55 -0.38 1.55 -5.35
N THR A 56 0.17 2.31 -6.28
CA THR A 56 0.95 3.51 -6.00
C THR A 56 0.04 4.64 -5.50
N ASP A 57 0.62 5.70 -4.94
CA ASP A 57 -0.17 6.86 -4.49
C ASP A 57 -0.91 7.52 -5.66
N GLU A 58 -0.31 7.61 -6.84
CA GLU A 58 -0.94 8.15 -8.05
C GLU A 58 -2.14 7.30 -8.51
N GLU A 59 -1.99 5.97 -8.52
CA GLU A 59 -3.06 5.04 -8.86
C GLU A 59 -4.19 5.09 -7.83
N THR A 60 -3.86 5.23 -6.54
CA THR A 60 -4.84 5.41 -5.46
C THR A 60 -5.66 6.68 -5.67
N GLN A 61 -5.03 7.80 -6.02
CA GLN A 61 -5.73 9.04 -6.33
C GLN A 61 -6.64 8.92 -7.57
N ASN A 62 -6.22 8.16 -8.57
CA ASN A 62 -7.05 7.89 -9.75
C ASN A 62 -8.26 7.01 -9.39
N LEU A 63 -8.08 6.00 -8.52
CA LEU A 63 -9.17 5.22 -7.97
C LEU A 63 -10.16 6.11 -7.19
N PHE A 64 -9.69 7.02 -6.34
CA PHE A 64 -10.55 7.93 -5.59
C PHE A 64 -11.36 8.87 -6.48
N LYS A 65 -10.76 9.36 -7.58
CA LYS A 65 -11.52 10.13 -8.59
C LYS A 65 -12.64 9.29 -9.19
N LEU A 66 -12.36 8.03 -9.53
CA LEU A 66 -13.38 7.11 -10.05
C LEU A 66 -14.50 6.87 -9.02
N ILE A 67 -14.15 6.61 -7.76
CA ILE A 67 -15.11 6.40 -6.65
C ILE A 67 -16.04 7.62 -6.52
N ARG A 68 -15.52 8.85 -6.53
CA ARG A 68 -16.32 10.08 -6.45
C ARG A 68 -17.29 10.21 -7.65
N ARG A 69 -16.86 9.82 -8.86
CA ARG A 69 -17.75 9.79 -10.04
C ARG A 69 -18.87 8.76 -9.90
N LEU A 70 -18.56 7.56 -9.41
CA LEU A 70 -19.55 6.50 -9.17
C LEU A 70 -20.57 6.95 -8.13
N LYS A 71 -20.14 7.61 -7.06
CA LYS A 71 -21.00 8.21 -6.06
C LYS A 71 -21.97 9.25 -6.70
N ASN A 72 -21.47 10.11 -7.59
CA ASN A 72 -22.29 11.08 -8.33
C ASN A 72 -23.29 10.42 -9.30
N LYS A 73 -23.05 9.17 -9.70
CA LYS A 73 -23.99 8.34 -10.46
C LYS A 73 -24.96 7.55 -9.57
N ASN A 74 -25.06 7.88 -8.28
CA ASN A 74 -25.89 7.21 -7.27
C ASN A 74 -25.55 5.71 -7.06
N ILE A 75 -24.29 5.33 -7.26
CA ILE A 75 -23.79 4.01 -6.88
C ILE A 75 -23.30 4.08 -5.43
N SER A 76 -23.87 3.23 -4.57
CA SER A 76 -23.44 3.10 -3.17
C SER A 76 -22.18 2.24 -3.08
N ILE A 77 -21.23 2.63 -2.22
CA ILE A 77 -19.96 1.94 -2.12
C ILE A 77 -19.71 1.52 -0.68
N ILE A 78 -19.37 0.25 -0.48
CA ILE A 78 -18.79 -0.26 0.76
C ILE A 78 -17.29 -0.38 0.54
N TYR A 79 -16.53 0.48 1.24
CA TYR A 79 -15.09 0.55 1.11
C TYR A 79 -14.45 -0.06 2.36
N ILE A 80 -13.67 -1.12 2.20
CA ILE A 80 -12.99 -1.82 3.29
C ILE A 80 -11.49 -1.50 3.17
N SER A 81 -10.92 -0.92 4.20
CA SER A 81 -9.49 -0.61 4.30
C SER A 81 -9.05 -0.56 5.75
N HIS A 82 -7.78 -0.86 6.00
CA HIS A 82 -7.10 -0.62 7.27
C HIS A 82 -6.31 0.70 7.26
N ARG A 83 -6.27 1.41 6.12
CA ARG A 83 -5.61 2.70 5.95
C ARG A 83 -6.57 3.83 6.33
N MET A 84 -6.35 4.43 7.49
CA MET A 84 -7.25 5.44 8.05
C MET A 84 -7.29 6.72 7.21
N ASP A 85 -6.15 7.10 6.60
CA ASP A 85 -6.04 8.23 5.68
C ASP A 85 -7.02 8.11 4.51
N GLU A 86 -7.17 6.93 3.92
CA GLU A 86 -8.12 6.66 2.84
C GLU A 86 -9.57 6.80 3.30
N ILE A 87 -9.89 6.27 4.48
CA ILE A 87 -11.23 6.38 5.06
C ILE A 87 -11.63 7.84 5.22
N TYR A 88 -10.72 8.68 5.75
CA TYR A 88 -10.99 10.11 5.93
C TYR A 88 -11.09 10.87 4.61
N GLU A 89 -10.41 10.42 3.56
CA GLU A 89 -10.44 11.09 2.26
C GLU A 89 -11.70 10.78 1.45
N ILE A 90 -12.19 9.51 1.50
CA ILE A 90 -13.19 9.07 0.53
C ILE A 90 -14.54 8.69 1.14
N CYS A 91 -14.62 8.34 2.43
CA CYS A 91 -15.83 7.83 3.06
C CYS A 91 -16.68 8.92 3.71
N ASP A 92 -18.01 8.76 3.68
CA ASP A 92 -18.94 9.61 4.41
C ASP A 92 -19.13 9.12 5.84
N LYS A 93 -19.21 7.78 6.01
CA LYS A 93 -19.43 7.08 7.28
C LYS A 93 -18.42 5.99 7.45
N ILE A 94 -18.08 5.70 8.70
CA ILE A 94 -17.24 4.57 9.07
C ILE A 94 -17.99 3.66 10.05
N THR A 95 -17.86 2.36 9.83
CA THR A 95 -18.26 1.32 10.79
C THR A 95 -17.03 0.56 11.21
N VAL A 96 -16.76 0.54 12.51
CA VAL A 96 -15.63 -0.21 13.09
C VAL A 96 -16.08 -1.58 13.50
N LEU A 97 -15.35 -2.59 13.04
CA LEU A 97 -15.48 -3.98 13.43
C LEU A 97 -14.19 -4.44 14.11
N ARG A 98 -14.31 -5.17 15.23
CA ARG A 98 -13.17 -5.74 15.94
C ARG A 98 -13.48 -7.15 16.41
N ASN A 99 -12.64 -8.12 16.03
CA ASN A 99 -12.84 -9.54 16.33
C ASN A 99 -14.24 -10.05 15.91
N GLY A 100 -14.71 -9.62 14.73
CA GLY A 100 -16.04 -9.98 14.19
C GLY A 100 -17.23 -9.33 14.89
N LYS A 101 -17.00 -8.39 15.83
CA LYS A 101 -18.05 -7.67 16.55
C LYS A 101 -18.14 -6.23 16.07
N TYR A 102 -19.37 -5.73 16.01
CA TYR A 102 -19.66 -4.32 15.79
C TYR A 102 -19.21 -3.51 17.02
N ILE A 103 -18.52 -2.40 16.78
CA ILE A 103 -18.04 -1.48 17.82
C ILE A 103 -18.81 -0.16 17.72
N ILE A 104 -18.69 0.55 16.60
CA ILE A 104 -19.33 1.88 16.41
C ILE A 104 -19.60 2.13 14.93
N THR A 105 -20.60 2.96 14.64
CA THR A 105 -20.78 3.64 13.36
C THR A 105 -20.84 5.13 13.60
N SER A 106 -20.10 5.91 12.83
CA SER A 106 -20.03 7.38 12.92
C SER A 106 -19.92 8.00 11.54
N GLU A 107 -20.36 9.28 11.40
CA GLU A 107 -19.93 10.12 10.29
C GLU A 107 -18.42 10.33 10.41
N VAL A 108 -17.69 10.23 9.29
CA VAL A 108 -16.22 10.43 9.28
C VAL A 108 -15.85 11.82 9.78
N SER A 109 -16.65 12.84 9.43
CA SER A 109 -16.46 14.22 9.90
C SER A 109 -16.66 14.44 11.40
N SER A 110 -17.24 13.48 12.12
CA SER A 110 -17.62 13.59 13.54
C SER A 110 -16.73 12.79 14.48
N ILE A 111 -15.78 12.01 13.94
CA ILE A 111 -14.85 11.20 14.73
C ILE A 111 -13.40 11.63 14.45
N SER A 112 -12.61 11.85 15.49
CA SER A 112 -11.18 12.15 15.29
C SER A 112 -10.38 10.90 14.97
N MET A 113 -9.20 11.07 14.35
CA MET A 113 -8.29 9.96 14.02
C MET A 113 -7.89 9.18 15.28
N GLU A 114 -7.57 9.89 16.36
CA GLU A 114 -7.17 9.29 17.64
C GLU A 114 -8.30 8.41 18.18
N LYS A 115 -9.54 8.95 18.16
CA LYS A 115 -10.70 8.20 18.64
C LYS A 115 -10.99 6.99 17.77
N LEU A 116 -10.85 7.12 16.45
CA LEU A 116 -11.02 6.00 15.53
C LEU A 116 -10.01 4.89 15.81
N VAL A 117 -8.74 5.24 16.01
CA VAL A 117 -7.68 4.28 16.33
C VAL A 117 -7.99 3.58 17.67
N GLU A 118 -8.43 4.31 18.71
CA GLU A 118 -8.88 3.71 19.99
C GLU A 118 -9.98 2.66 19.78
N GLU A 119 -10.97 2.95 18.93
CA GLU A 119 -12.09 2.03 18.70
C GLU A 119 -11.66 0.80 17.89
N VAL A 120 -10.73 0.95 16.95
CA VAL A 120 -10.18 -0.15 16.15
C VAL A 120 -9.31 -1.07 17.00
N VAL A 121 -8.38 -0.51 17.77
CA VAL A 121 -7.40 -1.28 18.55
C VAL A 121 -7.98 -1.70 19.90
N GLY A 122 -8.80 -0.86 20.53
CA GLY A 122 -9.32 -1.05 21.89
C GLY A 122 -8.47 -0.38 22.96
N LYS A 123 -8.99 -0.35 24.18
CA LYS A 123 -8.37 0.37 25.32
C LYS A 123 -7.01 -0.19 25.79
N GLU A 124 -6.51 -1.26 25.19
CA GLU A 124 -5.21 -1.87 25.54
C GLU A 124 -4.01 -1.16 24.88
N MET A 125 -4.24 -0.03 24.18
CA MET A 125 -3.18 0.67 23.46
C MET A 125 -2.13 1.35 24.36
N GLU A 126 -2.41 1.61 25.63
CA GLU A 126 -1.43 2.24 26.51
C GLU A 126 -0.16 1.40 26.73
N SER A 127 -0.23 0.07 26.51
CA SER A 127 0.92 -0.84 26.67
C SER A 127 1.67 -1.16 25.37
N PHE A 128 1.07 -0.88 24.19
CA PHE A 128 1.70 -1.27 22.92
C PHE A 128 2.78 -0.29 22.43
N PHE A 129 2.85 0.90 22.99
CA PHE A 129 3.84 1.92 22.63
C PHE A 129 4.84 2.21 23.75
N GLU A 130 4.94 1.36 24.78
CA GLU A 130 6.07 1.43 25.70
C GLU A 130 7.32 1.03 24.89
N TRP A 131 8.12 2.03 24.54
CA TRP A 131 9.44 1.84 24.00
C TRP A 131 10.30 1.19 25.07
N GLU A 132 10.54 -0.11 24.96
CA GLU A 132 11.56 -0.77 25.74
C GLU A 132 12.92 -0.48 25.13
N GLU A 133 13.83 0.11 25.90
CA GLU A 133 15.20 0.30 25.50
C GLU A 133 15.85 -1.09 25.31
N ARG A 134 16.12 -1.43 24.05
CA ARG A 134 16.75 -2.71 23.73
C ARG A 134 18.25 -2.59 23.91
N GLU A 135 18.85 -3.49 24.67
CA GLU A 135 20.30 -3.63 24.68
C GLU A 135 20.78 -3.96 23.27
N ILE A 136 21.33 -2.97 22.59
CA ILE A 136 21.99 -3.16 21.31
C ILE A 136 23.34 -3.81 21.60
N ALA A 137 23.66 -4.91 20.91
CA ALA A 137 24.94 -5.57 21.00
C ALA A 137 26.10 -4.59 20.73
N ASP A 138 27.29 -4.98 21.20
CA ASP A 138 28.56 -4.21 21.14
C ASP A 138 28.68 -3.43 19.81
N GLU A 139 28.95 -2.14 19.88
CA GLU A 139 29.05 -1.24 18.71
C GLU A 139 30.05 -1.70 17.66
N ASN A 140 30.93 -2.64 18.00
CA ASN A 140 31.98 -3.17 17.14
C ASN A 140 31.67 -4.57 16.55
N ASP A 141 30.51 -5.19 16.84
CA ASP A 141 30.20 -6.55 16.34
C ASP A 141 29.25 -6.48 15.11
N ASN A 142 29.70 -5.81 14.06
CA ASN A 142 28.99 -5.81 12.77
C ASN A 142 29.05 -7.21 12.14
N VAL A 143 27.90 -7.78 11.81
CA VAL A 143 27.77 -9.06 11.08
C VAL A 143 27.59 -8.85 9.58
N LEU A 144 27.10 -7.65 9.18
CA LEU A 144 27.00 -7.22 7.79
C LEU A 144 27.41 -5.76 7.68
N GLU A 145 28.28 -5.45 6.72
CA GLU A 145 28.58 -4.08 6.31
C GLU A 145 28.32 -3.94 4.82
N VAL A 146 27.50 -2.96 4.46
CA VAL A 146 27.20 -2.60 3.08
C VAL A 146 27.78 -1.21 2.82
N LYS A 147 28.67 -1.10 1.83
CA LYS A 147 29.38 0.15 1.52
C LYS A 147 29.19 0.55 0.07
N ASN A 148 28.61 1.71 -0.16
CA ASN A 148 28.40 2.36 -1.46
C ASN A 148 27.77 1.41 -2.51
N LEU A 149 26.83 0.56 -2.08
CA LEU A 149 26.17 -0.41 -2.94
C LEU A 149 25.34 0.29 -4.01
N SER A 150 25.60 -0.06 -5.25
CA SER A 150 24.77 0.34 -6.38
C SER A 150 24.42 -0.87 -7.23
N SER A 151 23.14 -0.99 -7.63
CA SER A 151 22.61 -2.11 -8.41
C SER A 151 21.46 -1.67 -9.30
N GLY A 152 21.50 -2.04 -10.57
CA GLY A 152 20.51 -1.62 -11.56
C GLY A 152 20.38 -0.10 -11.66
N SER A 153 19.15 0.38 -11.82
CA SER A 153 18.81 1.82 -11.87
C SER A 153 18.35 2.39 -10.55
N ASN A 154 17.87 1.54 -9.63
CA ASN A 154 17.09 1.94 -8.45
C ASN A 154 17.93 1.95 -7.16
N VAL A 155 19.02 1.21 -7.09
CA VAL A 155 19.92 1.21 -5.93
C VAL A 155 21.13 2.08 -6.23
N LYS A 156 21.32 3.16 -5.49
CA LYS A 156 22.38 4.14 -5.71
C LYS A 156 23.04 4.49 -4.38
N ASP A 157 24.33 4.11 -4.25
CA ASP A 157 25.19 4.52 -3.14
C ASP A 157 24.64 4.21 -1.75
N VAL A 158 24.07 3.02 -1.56
CA VAL A 158 23.45 2.60 -0.30
C VAL A 158 24.53 2.06 0.64
N SER A 159 24.59 2.59 1.86
CA SER A 159 25.51 2.14 2.90
C SER A 159 24.79 2.00 4.23
N PHE A 160 25.01 0.90 4.92
CA PHE A 160 24.55 0.65 6.28
C PHE A 160 25.30 -0.55 6.90
N ASP A 161 25.22 -0.65 8.21
CA ASP A 161 25.78 -1.76 8.98
C ASP A 161 24.65 -2.48 9.72
N LEU A 162 24.85 -3.76 10.01
CA LEU A 162 23.97 -4.58 10.83
C LEU A 162 24.81 -5.28 11.89
N ARG A 163 24.43 -5.10 13.14
CA ARG A 163 25.11 -5.70 14.30
C ARG A 163 24.53 -7.05 14.67
N ARG A 164 25.26 -7.84 15.41
CA ARG A 164 24.78 -9.12 15.93
C ARG A 164 23.57 -8.91 16.84
N GLY A 165 22.46 -9.61 16.55
CA GLY A 165 21.22 -9.52 17.33
C GLY A 165 20.38 -8.25 17.07
N GLU A 166 20.84 -7.36 16.18
CA GLU A 166 20.09 -6.17 15.78
C GLU A 166 18.98 -6.51 14.79
N ILE A 167 17.87 -5.78 14.85
CA ILE A 167 16.80 -5.77 13.84
C ILE A 167 16.86 -4.42 13.14
N LEU A 168 17.40 -4.39 11.92
CA LEU A 168 17.48 -3.19 11.09
C LEU A 168 16.21 -3.08 10.20
N GLY A 169 15.44 -2.02 10.38
CA GLY A 169 14.30 -1.72 9.52
C GLY A 169 14.71 -0.94 8.26
N ILE A 170 14.35 -1.43 7.07
CA ILE A 170 14.54 -0.71 5.81
C ILE A 170 13.17 -0.19 5.34
N ALA A 171 12.96 1.12 5.43
CA ALA A 171 11.72 1.78 5.04
C ALA A 171 11.87 2.56 3.73
N GLY A 172 10.76 2.84 3.06
CA GLY A 172 10.70 3.65 1.82
C GLY A 172 9.44 3.37 1.03
N LEU A 173 9.12 4.23 0.07
CA LEU A 173 7.96 4.09 -0.83
C LEU A 173 8.15 2.93 -1.83
N MET A 174 7.07 2.55 -2.50
CA MET A 174 7.12 1.60 -3.61
C MET A 174 8.08 2.12 -4.70
N GLY A 175 8.95 1.25 -5.21
CA GLY A 175 9.99 1.64 -6.19
C GLY A 175 11.23 2.32 -5.62
N SER A 176 11.35 2.48 -4.29
CA SER A 176 12.52 3.10 -3.64
C SER A 176 13.80 2.25 -3.64
N GLY A 177 13.76 1.06 -4.21
CA GLY A 177 14.94 0.19 -4.29
C GLY A 177 15.18 -0.75 -3.09
N ARG A 178 14.23 -0.84 -2.12
CA ARG A 178 14.38 -1.69 -0.93
C ARG A 178 14.59 -3.16 -1.28
N SER A 179 13.70 -3.71 -2.10
CA SER A 179 13.76 -5.11 -2.51
C SER A 179 15.01 -5.40 -3.35
N GLU A 180 15.37 -4.50 -4.25
CA GLU A 180 16.55 -4.59 -5.08
C GLU A 180 17.83 -4.54 -4.24
N THR A 181 17.88 -3.71 -3.21
CA THR A 181 18.98 -3.64 -2.25
C THR A 181 19.18 -4.99 -1.56
N VAL A 182 18.11 -5.56 -0.97
CA VAL A 182 18.18 -6.85 -0.28
C VAL A 182 18.53 -7.99 -1.24
N ARG A 183 17.96 -8.00 -2.46
CA ARG A 183 18.29 -9.00 -3.50
C ARG A 183 19.75 -8.92 -3.94
N SER A 184 20.32 -7.71 -4.00
CA SER A 184 21.74 -7.51 -4.34
C SER A 184 22.64 -7.99 -3.21
N ILE A 185 22.26 -7.76 -1.95
CA ILE A 185 23.00 -8.27 -0.78
C ILE A 185 22.98 -9.79 -0.75
N PHE A 186 21.85 -10.40 -1.07
CA PHE A 186 21.69 -11.85 -1.12
C PHE A 186 22.36 -12.50 -2.35
N GLY A 187 22.79 -11.69 -3.33
CA GLY A 187 23.45 -12.18 -4.55
C GLY A 187 22.51 -12.67 -5.63
N ILE A 188 21.20 -12.35 -5.56
CA ILE A 188 20.22 -12.64 -6.61
C ILE A 188 20.41 -11.65 -7.77
N ASP A 189 20.54 -10.36 -7.45
CA ASP A 189 20.79 -9.32 -8.42
C ASP A 189 22.29 -8.95 -8.42
N SER A 190 22.87 -8.74 -9.61
CA SER A 190 24.26 -8.33 -9.71
C SER A 190 24.43 -6.86 -9.30
N LYS A 191 25.39 -6.59 -8.44
CA LYS A 191 25.77 -5.22 -8.09
C LYS A 191 26.59 -4.57 -9.19
N ASN A 192 26.43 -3.27 -9.37
CA ASN A 192 27.24 -2.46 -10.29
C ASN A 192 28.53 -2.01 -9.61
N SER A 193 28.44 -1.64 -8.31
CA SER A 193 29.58 -1.19 -7.48
C SER A 193 29.26 -1.37 -5.99
N GLY A 194 30.26 -1.11 -5.14
CA GLY A 194 30.15 -1.20 -3.69
C GLY A 194 30.67 -2.51 -3.13
N GLU A 195 30.74 -2.58 -1.81
CA GLU A 195 31.23 -3.74 -1.08
C GLU A 195 30.15 -4.26 -0.13
N ILE A 196 30.09 -5.58 -0.02
CA ILE A 196 29.24 -6.29 0.94
C ILE A 196 30.17 -7.22 1.71
N ILE A 197 30.30 -6.96 3.00
CA ILE A 197 31.20 -7.67 3.90
C ILE A 197 30.33 -8.38 4.94
N THR A 198 30.45 -9.69 5.02
CA THR A 198 29.81 -10.50 6.05
C THR A 198 30.88 -11.13 6.93
N LYS A 199 30.73 -11.05 8.25
CA LYS A 199 31.57 -11.85 9.16
C LYS A 199 30.94 -13.24 9.24
N ALA A 200 31.77 -14.27 9.05
CA ALA A 200 31.33 -15.64 9.28
C ALA A 200 30.90 -15.82 10.74
N ILE A 201 29.74 -16.43 10.93
CA ILE A 201 29.19 -16.78 12.24
C ILE A 201 29.91 -18.00 12.77
#